data_df47788172b5a95442d7431817211f10
#
_entry.id   df47788172b5a95442d7431817211f10
#
_cell.length_a   1.000
_cell.length_b   1.000
_cell.length_c   1.000
_cell.angle_alpha   90.00
_cell.angle_beta   90.00
_cell.angle_gamma   90.00
#
_symmetry.space_group_name_H-M   'P 1'
#
loop_
_entity.id
_entity.type
_entity.pdbx_description
1 polymer ?
#
loop_
_entity_poly.entity_id
_entity_poly.type
_entity_poly.pdbx_seq_one_letter_code
_entity_poly.pdbx_strand_id
1 'polypeptide(L)'
;MLDTLDYQQDHLDTLHRAMAERRFLVLTGAGISTSSGIPDYRDSEGVRRGKAPMMYQEFLATPQARRRYWARAMLGWPRVRIAQPNKAHRALATLQQRERISGLITQNVDALHDQAGSDEVIELHGSLHWVLCLDCQQRTERDGVQRVMEDQNPYLAGVDAVQAPDGDTLLDPAFEERFQVPHCPYCNGQRLKPDVVFFGENVAQATAAKAMAAVTHAEGLLVVGSSLMAYSAFRLCKAMVEHGKPVIAINLGKTRGDELLQVKIEASCERLLPLLVERLGQ
;
A
#
# COMPACT_ATOMS: atom_id res chain seq x y z
N MET A 1 -1.99 1.77 33.88
CA MET A 1 -1.49 0.48 33.35
C MET A 1 -2.59 -0.58 33.26
N LEU A 2 -3.52 -0.66 34.19
CA LEU A 2 -4.72 -1.56 34.13
C LEU A 2 -5.68 -1.15 33.02
N ASP A 3 -5.99 0.14 32.85
CA ASP A 3 -6.93 0.66 31.82
C ASP A 3 -6.51 0.34 30.36
N THR A 4 -5.21 0.26 30.10
CA THR A 4 -4.71 -0.07 28.75
C THR A 4 -4.82 -1.55 28.40
N LEU A 5 -4.75 -2.45 29.37
CA LEU A 5 -4.92 -3.89 29.16
C LEU A 5 -6.40 -4.25 28.97
N ASP A 6 -7.30 -3.67 29.76
CA ASP A 6 -8.75 -3.88 29.63
C ASP A 6 -9.27 -3.35 28.28
N TYR A 7 -8.81 -2.19 27.84
CA TYR A 7 -9.16 -1.62 26.54
C TYR A 7 -8.72 -2.48 25.35
N GLN A 8 -7.52 -3.08 25.43
CA GLN A 8 -7.06 -4.01 24.39
C GLN A 8 -7.87 -5.30 24.37
N GLN A 9 -8.30 -5.80 25.53
CA GLN A 9 -9.12 -7.00 25.65
C GLN A 9 -10.50 -6.81 25.00
N ASP A 10 -11.18 -5.69 25.27
CA ASP A 10 -12.47 -5.36 24.68
C ASP A 10 -12.41 -5.28 23.15
N HIS A 11 -11.35 -4.70 22.61
CA HIS A 11 -11.12 -4.63 21.16
C HIS A 11 -10.92 -6.02 20.55
N LEU A 12 -10.12 -6.86 21.23
CA LEU A 12 -9.86 -8.23 20.80
C LEU A 12 -11.14 -9.07 20.84
N ASP A 13 -11.92 -8.96 21.89
CA ASP A 13 -13.20 -9.68 22.03
C ASP A 13 -14.22 -9.23 20.97
N THR A 14 -14.22 -7.95 20.62
CA THR A 14 -15.09 -7.41 19.57
C THR A 14 -14.70 -7.98 18.21
N LEU A 15 -13.41 -7.99 17.85
CA LEU A 15 -12.91 -8.59 16.61
C LEU A 15 -13.15 -10.09 16.57
N HIS A 16 -12.85 -10.79 17.65
CA HIS A 16 -13.04 -12.23 17.75
C HIS A 16 -14.50 -12.60 17.50
N ARG A 17 -15.45 -11.96 18.18
CA ARG A 17 -16.89 -12.20 17.97
C ARG A 17 -17.33 -11.94 16.54
N ALA A 18 -16.81 -10.89 15.89
CA ALA A 18 -17.17 -10.56 14.52
C ALA A 18 -16.62 -11.59 13.51
N MET A 19 -15.42 -12.14 13.75
CA MET A 19 -14.70 -13.01 12.83
C MET A 19 -14.81 -14.49 13.15
N ALA A 20 -15.39 -14.89 14.31
CA ALA A 20 -15.48 -16.29 14.73
C ALA A 20 -16.28 -17.16 13.73
N GLU A 21 -17.36 -16.61 13.16
CA GLU A 21 -18.26 -17.33 12.26
C GLU A 21 -18.24 -16.80 10.82
N ARG A 22 -17.38 -15.80 10.52
CA ARG A 22 -17.35 -15.13 9.20
C ARG A 22 -15.92 -14.98 8.70
N ARG A 23 -15.73 -15.21 7.41
CA ARG A 23 -14.45 -14.93 6.74
C ARG A 23 -14.46 -13.54 6.11
N PHE A 24 -13.76 -12.62 6.73
CA PHE A 24 -13.63 -11.25 6.24
C PHE A 24 -12.62 -11.16 5.10
N LEU A 25 -12.94 -10.36 4.10
CA LEU A 25 -11.95 -9.82 3.16
C LEU A 25 -11.14 -8.75 3.90
N VAL A 26 -9.82 -8.77 3.77
CA VAL A 26 -8.96 -7.74 4.38
C VAL A 26 -8.59 -6.68 3.35
N LEU A 27 -8.69 -5.41 3.71
CA LEU A 27 -8.24 -4.26 2.93
C LEU A 27 -7.19 -3.48 3.72
N THR A 28 -5.94 -3.48 3.27
CA THR A 28 -4.85 -2.78 3.96
C THR A 28 -4.46 -1.46 3.29
N GLY A 29 -3.87 -0.55 4.07
CA GLY A 29 -3.30 0.71 3.60
C GLY A 29 -1.97 1.03 4.26
N ALA A 30 -1.40 2.21 4.02
CA ALA A 30 -0.03 2.57 4.41
C ALA A 30 0.25 2.47 5.92
N GLY A 31 -0.78 2.61 6.76
CA GLY A 31 -0.66 2.49 8.22
C GLY A 31 -0.18 1.10 8.70
N ILE A 32 -0.36 0.02 7.91
CA ILE A 32 0.16 -1.29 8.29
C ILE A 32 1.69 -1.37 8.13
N SER A 33 2.28 -0.59 7.22
CA SER A 33 3.71 -0.62 6.88
C SER A 33 4.57 0.36 7.68
N THR A 34 3.98 1.19 8.55
CA THR A 34 4.72 2.20 9.34
C THR A 34 5.78 1.58 10.25
N SER A 35 5.48 0.46 10.91
CA SER A 35 6.44 -0.30 11.71
C SER A 35 7.49 -1.05 10.89
N SER A 36 7.33 -1.11 9.57
CA SER A 36 8.34 -1.61 8.62
C SER A 36 9.28 -0.52 8.10
N GLY A 37 9.13 0.72 8.59
CA GLY A 37 9.94 1.88 8.20
C GLY A 37 9.44 2.60 6.94
N ILE A 38 8.26 2.24 6.40
CA ILE A 38 7.62 2.95 5.29
C ILE A 38 6.60 3.93 5.90
N PRO A 39 6.77 5.25 5.70
CA PRO A 39 5.88 6.25 6.30
C PRO A 39 4.47 6.19 5.71
N ASP A 40 3.48 6.61 6.48
CA ASP A 40 2.13 6.80 6.00
C ASP A 40 1.93 8.17 5.32
N TYR A 41 0.87 8.29 4.51
CA TYR A 41 0.55 9.52 3.76
C TYR A 41 -0.11 10.60 4.61
N ARG A 42 -0.69 10.23 5.75
CA ARG A 42 -1.54 11.11 6.54
C ARG A 42 -1.33 10.93 8.04
N ASP A 43 -1.58 11.96 8.79
CA ASP A 43 -1.63 11.92 10.25
C ASP A 43 -2.97 11.39 10.77
N SER A 44 -3.13 11.37 12.10
CA SER A 44 -4.36 10.93 12.78
C SER A 44 -5.60 11.75 12.43
N GLU A 45 -5.42 13.02 12.05
CA GLU A 45 -6.52 13.90 11.63
C GLU A 45 -6.89 13.73 10.14
N GLY A 46 -6.16 12.87 9.41
CA GLY A 46 -6.36 12.64 7.99
C GLY A 46 -5.68 13.71 7.11
N VAL A 47 -4.87 14.59 7.70
CA VAL A 47 -4.13 15.62 6.98
C VAL A 47 -2.91 14.98 6.30
N ARG A 48 -2.67 15.35 5.05
CA ARG A 48 -1.54 14.82 4.27
C ARG A 48 -0.20 15.27 4.87
N ARG A 49 0.71 14.33 5.02
CA ARG A 49 2.12 14.57 5.38
C ARG A 49 2.92 14.92 4.12
N GLY A 50 3.70 15.99 4.16
CA GLY A 50 4.62 16.39 3.09
C GLY A 50 3.94 16.95 1.82
N LYS A 51 4.72 17.00 0.73
CA LYS A 51 4.26 17.52 -0.57
C LYS A 51 3.27 16.58 -1.24
N ALA A 52 2.44 17.15 -2.12
CA ALA A 52 1.58 16.34 -2.98
C ALA A 52 2.44 15.48 -3.93
N PRO A 53 2.13 14.18 -4.09
CA PRO A 53 2.83 13.34 -5.03
C PRO A 53 2.55 13.78 -6.47
N MET A 54 3.42 13.38 -7.39
CA MET A 54 3.26 13.67 -8.81
C MET A 54 1.95 13.06 -9.34
N MET A 55 1.19 13.86 -10.08
CA MET A 55 -0.02 13.40 -10.74
C MET A 55 0.30 12.63 -12.02
N TYR A 56 -0.57 11.69 -12.41
CA TYR A 56 -0.39 10.89 -13.63
C TYR A 56 -0.23 11.75 -14.88
N GLN A 57 -1.11 12.74 -15.06
CA GLN A 57 -1.07 13.66 -16.20
C GLN A 57 0.23 14.46 -16.25
N GLU A 58 0.75 14.86 -15.09
CA GLU A 58 2.03 15.56 -14.98
C GLU A 58 3.20 14.64 -15.40
N PHE A 59 3.19 13.39 -14.94
CA PHE A 59 4.20 12.39 -15.33
C PHE A 59 4.22 12.15 -16.85
N LEU A 60 3.05 12.09 -17.48
CA LEU A 60 2.93 11.85 -18.92
C LEU A 60 3.29 13.09 -19.76
N ALA A 61 3.08 14.30 -19.22
CA ALA A 61 3.14 15.54 -19.99
C ALA A 61 4.49 15.80 -20.65
N THR A 62 5.61 15.58 -19.94
CA THR A 62 6.92 15.94 -20.47
C THR A 62 8.02 14.94 -20.09
N PRO A 63 9.10 14.82 -20.88
CA PRO A 63 10.29 14.07 -20.47
C PRO A 63 10.92 14.60 -19.19
N GLN A 64 10.84 15.91 -18.94
CA GLN A 64 11.36 16.57 -17.73
C GLN A 64 10.62 16.11 -16.47
N ALA A 65 9.29 15.97 -16.54
CA ALA A 65 8.50 15.45 -15.43
C ALA A 65 8.91 13.99 -15.10
N ARG A 66 9.08 13.13 -16.11
CA ARG A 66 9.57 11.76 -15.92
C ARG A 66 10.98 11.71 -15.34
N ARG A 67 11.88 12.59 -15.83
CA ARG A 67 13.24 12.74 -15.30
C ARG A 67 13.22 13.09 -13.81
N ARG A 68 12.43 14.10 -13.43
CA ARG A 68 12.26 14.50 -12.02
C ARG A 68 11.73 13.34 -11.17
N TYR A 69 10.73 12.62 -11.66
CA TYR A 69 10.20 11.46 -10.95
C TYR A 69 11.29 10.41 -10.72
N TRP A 70 12.01 10.00 -11.79
CA TRP A 70 12.98 8.92 -11.70
C TRP A 70 14.22 9.27 -10.88
N ALA A 71 14.67 10.53 -10.91
CA ALA A 71 15.75 11.00 -10.06
C ALA A 71 15.43 10.83 -8.57
N ARG A 72 14.23 11.19 -8.17
CA ARG A 72 13.72 11.03 -6.79
C ARG A 72 13.48 9.56 -6.46
N ALA A 73 12.82 8.83 -7.34
CA ALA A 73 12.52 7.41 -7.14
C ALA A 73 13.79 6.54 -7.04
N MET A 74 14.90 6.93 -7.69
CA MET A 74 16.18 6.24 -7.55
C MET A 74 16.68 6.29 -6.10
N LEU A 75 16.56 7.44 -5.43
CA LEU A 75 17.00 7.63 -4.05
C LEU A 75 16.02 7.04 -3.03
N GLY A 76 14.73 6.97 -3.36
CA GLY A 76 13.70 6.42 -2.49
C GLY A 76 13.66 4.89 -2.47
N TRP A 77 13.96 4.25 -3.60
CA TRP A 77 13.85 2.82 -3.79
C TRP A 77 14.63 1.95 -2.78
N PRO A 78 15.90 2.25 -2.44
CA PRO A 78 16.69 1.39 -1.55
C PRO A 78 16.00 1.10 -0.22
N ARG A 79 15.27 2.07 0.35
CA ARG A 79 14.54 1.89 1.61
C ARG A 79 13.32 0.98 1.45
N VAL A 80 12.55 1.15 0.36
CA VAL A 80 11.42 0.27 0.07
C VAL A 80 11.90 -1.16 -0.16
N ARG A 81 12.99 -1.31 -0.92
CA ARG A 81 13.60 -2.61 -1.24
C ARG A 81 14.04 -3.42 -0.02
N ILE A 82 14.59 -2.75 1.01
CA ILE A 82 15.10 -3.44 2.23
C ILE A 82 14.04 -3.57 3.33
N ALA A 83 12.88 -2.93 3.18
CA ALA A 83 11.81 -3.02 4.16
C ALA A 83 11.39 -4.48 4.39
N GLN A 84 11.10 -4.82 5.65
CA GLN A 84 10.72 -6.17 6.03
C GLN A 84 9.28 -6.21 6.55
N PRO A 85 8.53 -7.28 6.27
CA PRO A 85 7.22 -7.46 6.86
C PRO A 85 7.28 -7.38 8.39
N ASN A 86 6.36 -6.65 9.00
CA ASN A 86 6.21 -6.58 10.45
C ASN A 86 5.22 -7.64 10.97
N LYS A 87 4.95 -7.61 12.27
CA LYS A 87 4.06 -8.57 12.93
C LYS A 87 2.63 -8.56 12.38
N ALA A 88 2.12 -7.39 11.92
CA ALA A 88 0.78 -7.31 11.35
C ALA A 88 0.70 -8.03 9.99
N HIS A 89 1.68 -7.86 9.11
CA HIS A 89 1.75 -8.58 7.84
C HIS A 89 1.77 -10.10 8.06
N ARG A 90 2.65 -10.59 8.96
CA ARG A 90 2.75 -12.02 9.28
C ARG A 90 1.47 -12.56 9.92
N ALA A 91 0.80 -11.78 10.76
CA ALA A 91 -0.49 -12.15 11.34
C ALA A 91 -1.57 -12.34 10.26
N LEU A 92 -1.66 -11.44 9.27
CA LEU A 92 -2.60 -11.56 8.16
C LEU A 92 -2.27 -12.78 7.28
N ALA A 93 -1.00 -13.04 6.98
CA ALA A 93 -0.59 -14.24 6.27
C ALA A 93 -0.99 -15.52 7.04
N THR A 94 -0.80 -15.54 8.37
CA THR A 94 -1.23 -16.66 9.22
C THR A 94 -2.75 -16.84 9.22
N LEU A 95 -3.53 -15.75 9.28
CA LEU A 95 -5.00 -15.81 9.20
C LEU A 95 -5.46 -16.35 7.85
N GLN A 96 -4.77 -15.98 6.76
CA GLN A 96 -5.06 -16.51 5.42
C GLN A 96 -4.76 -18.01 5.32
N GLN A 97 -3.58 -18.45 5.78
CA GLN A 97 -3.18 -19.87 5.80
C GLN A 97 -4.13 -20.75 6.63
N ARG A 98 -4.73 -20.16 7.69
CA ARG A 98 -5.74 -20.84 8.52
C ARG A 98 -7.16 -20.65 8.00
N GLU A 99 -7.35 -20.14 6.79
CA GLU A 99 -8.65 -19.86 6.16
C GLU A 99 -9.60 -18.99 7.02
N ARG A 100 -9.05 -18.13 7.88
CA ARG A 100 -9.84 -17.21 8.72
C ARG A 100 -10.21 -15.91 8.02
N ILE A 101 -9.56 -15.62 6.89
CA ILE A 101 -9.91 -14.51 6.00
C ILE A 101 -10.15 -15.05 4.59
N SER A 102 -11.04 -14.40 3.82
CA SER A 102 -11.42 -14.84 2.47
C SER A 102 -10.47 -14.35 1.38
N GLY A 103 -9.55 -13.43 1.71
CA GLY A 103 -8.56 -12.87 0.79
C GLY A 103 -8.00 -11.55 1.30
N LEU A 104 -7.06 -10.99 0.56
CA LEU A 104 -6.37 -9.77 0.92
C LEU A 104 -6.26 -8.81 -0.27
N ILE A 105 -6.70 -7.58 -0.07
CA ILE A 105 -6.51 -6.44 -0.99
C ILE A 105 -5.59 -5.46 -0.30
N THR A 106 -4.56 -4.96 -0.98
CA THR A 106 -3.71 -3.90 -0.45
C THR A 106 -3.71 -2.67 -1.34
N GLN A 107 -3.71 -1.49 -0.73
CA GLN A 107 -3.43 -0.22 -1.39
C GLN A 107 -1.93 0.05 -1.49
N ASN A 108 -1.13 -0.68 -0.71
CA ASN A 108 0.31 -0.50 -0.63
C ASN A 108 0.99 -1.05 -1.88
N VAL A 109 2.14 -0.47 -2.19
CA VAL A 109 2.95 -0.78 -3.38
C VAL A 109 4.31 -1.37 -3.00
N ASP A 110 4.45 -1.82 -1.72
CA ASP A 110 5.70 -2.25 -1.09
C ASP A 110 5.97 -3.76 -1.16
N ALA A 111 4.98 -4.55 -1.61
CA ALA A 111 5.01 -6.02 -1.67
C ALA A 111 5.26 -6.73 -0.33
N LEU A 112 5.04 -6.07 0.83
CA LEU A 112 5.33 -6.66 2.14
C LEU A 112 4.36 -7.79 2.52
N HIS A 113 3.15 -7.82 1.95
CA HIS A 113 2.21 -8.93 2.15
C HIS A 113 2.71 -10.22 1.50
N ASP A 114 3.18 -10.13 0.24
CA ASP A 114 3.76 -11.29 -0.47
C ASP A 114 5.01 -11.80 0.26
N GLN A 115 5.89 -10.89 0.69
CA GLN A 115 7.08 -11.23 1.49
C GLN A 115 6.73 -11.85 2.86
N ALA A 116 5.56 -11.53 3.43
CA ALA A 116 5.07 -12.15 4.66
C ALA A 116 4.51 -13.55 4.47
N GLY A 117 4.33 -14.00 3.22
CA GLY A 117 3.76 -15.30 2.86
C GLY A 117 2.23 -15.26 2.66
N SER A 118 1.65 -14.10 2.35
CA SER A 118 0.26 -14.01 1.88
C SER A 118 0.18 -14.43 0.42
N ASP A 119 -0.86 -15.21 0.08
CA ASP A 119 -1.09 -15.69 -1.27
C ASP A 119 -2.16 -14.84 -1.98
N GLU A 120 -2.06 -14.77 -3.31
CA GLU A 120 -3.05 -14.11 -4.19
C GLU A 120 -3.45 -12.68 -3.77
N VAL A 121 -2.49 -11.92 -3.24
CA VAL A 121 -2.72 -10.54 -2.84
C VAL A 121 -3.19 -9.69 -4.02
N ILE A 122 -4.30 -8.97 -3.86
CA ILE A 122 -4.77 -8.02 -4.86
C ILE A 122 -4.08 -6.67 -4.60
N GLU A 123 -3.01 -6.38 -5.31
CA GLU A 123 -2.31 -5.09 -5.28
C GLU A 123 -3.14 -4.03 -6.02
N LEU A 124 -4.04 -3.36 -5.31
CA LEU A 124 -5.01 -2.41 -5.88
C LEU A 124 -4.35 -1.25 -6.64
N HIS A 125 -3.18 -0.84 -6.18
CA HIS A 125 -2.42 0.26 -6.77
C HIS A 125 -1.11 -0.20 -7.44
N GLY A 126 -0.95 -1.51 -7.72
CA GLY A 126 0.25 -2.06 -8.33
C GLY A 126 1.41 -2.21 -7.36
N SER A 127 2.64 -2.32 -7.89
CA SER A 127 3.84 -2.61 -7.09
C SER A 127 5.05 -1.82 -7.56
N LEU A 128 5.80 -1.23 -6.62
CA LEU A 128 7.08 -0.55 -6.89
C LEU A 128 8.19 -1.50 -7.32
N HIS A 129 8.03 -2.81 -7.12
CA HIS A 129 8.98 -3.83 -7.55
C HIS A 129 9.02 -4.03 -9.06
N TRP A 130 8.09 -3.40 -9.78
CA TRP A 130 8.00 -3.49 -11.23
C TRP A 130 8.02 -2.13 -11.91
N VAL A 131 8.50 -2.13 -13.13
CA VAL A 131 8.50 -0.99 -14.04
C VAL A 131 7.83 -1.41 -15.35
N LEU A 132 6.86 -0.63 -15.80
CA LEU A 132 6.14 -0.81 -17.04
C LEU A 132 6.67 0.14 -18.11
N CYS A 133 6.95 -0.36 -19.30
CA CYS A 133 7.20 0.48 -20.46
C CYS A 133 5.86 0.89 -21.10
N LEU A 134 5.58 2.18 -21.17
CA LEU A 134 4.35 2.70 -21.80
C LEU A 134 4.38 2.61 -23.33
N ASP A 135 5.56 2.31 -23.94
CA ASP A 135 5.69 2.17 -25.40
C ASP A 135 5.36 0.75 -25.87
N CYS A 136 5.93 -0.28 -25.20
CA CYS A 136 5.78 -1.67 -25.62
C CYS A 136 5.00 -2.54 -24.61
N GLN A 137 4.55 -2.00 -23.49
CA GLN A 137 3.79 -2.67 -22.43
C GLN A 137 4.53 -3.83 -21.74
N GLN A 138 5.84 -3.95 -21.92
CA GLN A 138 6.65 -4.95 -21.22
C GLN A 138 6.98 -4.50 -19.81
N ARG A 139 6.92 -5.43 -18.86
CA ARG A 139 7.32 -5.24 -17.46
C ARG A 139 8.80 -5.64 -17.27
N THR A 140 9.48 -4.92 -16.41
CA THR A 140 10.87 -5.16 -16.01
C THR A 140 10.97 -5.05 -14.49
N GLU A 141 11.81 -5.87 -13.87
CA GLU A 141 12.10 -5.76 -12.44
C GLU A 141 12.72 -4.39 -12.09
N ARG A 142 12.23 -3.79 -11.01
CA ARG A 142 12.69 -2.48 -10.57
C ARG A 142 14.19 -2.46 -10.24
N ASP A 143 14.73 -3.54 -9.67
CA ASP A 143 16.14 -3.64 -9.33
C ASP A 143 17.06 -3.60 -10.57
N GLY A 144 16.61 -4.16 -11.69
CA GLY A 144 17.34 -4.04 -12.96
C GLY A 144 17.41 -2.59 -13.44
N VAL A 145 16.28 -1.89 -13.41
CA VAL A 145 16.20 -0.47 -13.77
C VAL A 145 16.99 0.40 -12.78
N GLN A 146 16.97 0.06 -11.48
CA GLN A 146 17.73 0.76 -10.45
C GLN A 146 19.23 0.73 -10.74
N ARG A 147 19.80 -0.43 -11.03
CA ARG A 147 21.22 -0.56 -11.35
C ARG A 147 21.63 0.31 -12.55
N VAL A 148 20.83 0.29 -13.61
CA VAL A 148 21.08 1.14 -14.78
C VAL A 148 21.03 2.64 -14.41
N MET A 149 20.09 3.06 -13.55
CA MET A 149 20.03 4.45 -13.08
C MET A 149 21.25 4.83 -12.24
N GLU A 150 21.68 3.95 -11.35
CA GLU A 150 22.88 4.17 -10.52
C GLU A 150 24.15 4.30 -11.36
N ASP A 151 24.32 3.42 -12.35
CA ASP A 151 25.46 3.44 -13.28
C ASP A 151 25.48 4.72 -14.13
N GLN A 152 24.32 5.20 -14.59
CA GLN A 152 24.20 6.38 -15.43
C GLN A 152 24.26 7.70 -14.62
N ASN A 153 23.98 7.66 -13.31
CA ASN A 153 23.90 8.84 -12.45
C ASN A 153 24.76 8.73 -11.18
N PRO A 154 26.07 8.40 -11.29
CA PRO A 154 26.93 8.12 -10.13
C PRO A 154 27.08 9.32 -9.19
N TYR A 155 26.81 10.55 -9.64
CA TYR A 155 26.85 11.77 -8.83
C TYR A 155 25.73 11.83 -7.75
N LEU A 156 24.74 10.96 -7.80
CA LEU A 156 23.69 10.83 -6.78
C LEU A 156 24.05 9.81 -5.69
N ALA A 157 25.18 9.13 -5.79
CA ALA A 157 25.62 8.18 -4.78
C ALA A 157 25.87 8.91 -3.45
N GLY A 158 25.24 8.43 -2.37
CA GLY A 158 25.36 9.02 -1.03
C GLY A 158 24.61 10.31 -0.81
N VAL A 159 23.75 10.75 -1.73
CA VAL A 159 22.86 11.91 -1.50
C VAL A 159 21.73 11.48 -0.58
N ASP A 160 21.67 12.08 0.61
CA ASP A 160 20.55 11.91 1.53
C ASP A 160 19.32 12.65 1.03
N ALA A 161 18.18 11.99 1.01
CA ALA A 161 16.91 12.56 0.58
C ALA A 161 15.77 12.24 1.55
N VAL A 162 14.92 13.22 1.83
CA VAL A 162 13.73 13.04 2.66
C VAL A 162 12.69 12.26 1.88
N GLN A 163 12.21 11.17 2.47
CA GLN A 163 11.32 10.22 1.79
C GLN A 163 9.83 10.50 1.97
N ALA A 164 9.08 10.09 0.94
CA ALA A 164 7.62 9.97 0.94
C ALA A 164 7.18 8.48 0.88
N PRO A 165 5.91 8.18 1.22
CA PRO A 165 5.39 6.80 1.29
C PRO A 165 5.38 6.03 -0.04
N ASP A 166 5.39 6.73 -1.17
CA ASP A 166 5.41 6.19 -2.54
C ASP A 166 6.83 5.99 -3.09
N GLY A 167 7.84 6.06 -2.21
CA GLY A 167 9.24 5.97 -2.62
C GLY A 167 9.76 7.23 -3.32
N ASP A 168 8.98 8.33 -3.34
CA ASP A 168 9.47 9.65 -3.78
C ASP A 168 10.35 10.29 -2.71
N THR A 169 11.17 11.26 -3.11
CA THR A 169 12.08 12.00 -2.22
C THR A 169 12.12 13.46 -2.62
N LEU A 170 12.56 14.32 -1.70
CA LEU A 170 12.87 15.70 -2.02
C LEU A 170 14.32 15.79 -2.50
N LEU A 171 14.52 16.29 -3.72
CA LEU A 171 15.83 16.45 -4.35
C LEU A 171 15.99 17.89 -4.84
N ASP A 172 17.22 18.38 -4.83
CA ASP A 172 17.54 19.68 -5.43
C ASP A 172 17.30 19.63 -6.96
N PRO A 173 16.61 20.60 -7.54
CA PRO A 173 16.36 20.67 -8.99
C PRO A 173 17.61 20.53 -9.87
N ALA A 174 18.77 21.00 -9.42
CA ALA A 174 20.02 20.87 -10.16
C ALA A 174 20.45 19.41 -10.40
N PHE A 175 20.14 18.53 -9.46
CA PHE A 175 20.36 17.08 -9.64
C PHE A 175 19.34 16.46 -10.59
N GLU A 176 18.07 16.90 -10.51
CA GLU A 176 17.00 16.40 -11.38
C GLU A 176 17.27 16.74 -12.87
N GLU A 177 17.77 17.95 -13.15
CA GLU A 177 18.06 18.39 -14.54
C GLU A 177 19.13 17.55 -15.23
N ARG A 178 20.10 17.05 -14.49
CA ARG A 178 21.21 16.25 -15.00
C ARG A 178 20.87 14.76 -15.11
N PHE A 179 19.77 14.30 -14.51
CA PHE A 179 19.45 12.89 -14.40
C PHE A 179 19.21 12.24 -15.76
N GLN A 180 19.84 11.11 -15.98
CA GLN A 180 19.65 10.28 -17.16
C GLN A 180 18.62 9.18 -16.86
N VAL A 181 17.48 9.26 -17.54
CA VAL A 181 16.41 8.26 -17.41
C VAL A 181 16.78 7.05 -18.27
N PRO A 182 16.76 5.82 -17.72
CA PRO A 182 17.06 4.64 -18.52
C PRO A 182 16.01 4.38 -19.59
N HIS A 183 16.43 3.73 -20.66
CA HIS A 183 15.55 3.29 -21.73
C HIS A 183 15.02 1.88 -21.44
N CYS A 184 13.90 1.55 -22.07
CA CYS A 184 13.33 0.22 -22.00
C CYS A 184 14.30 -0.82 -22.60
N PRO A 185 14.61 -1.92 -21.88
CA PRO A 185 15.56 -2.93 -22.39
C PRO A 185 14.98 -3.73 -23.57
N TYR A 186 13.68 -3.68 -23.82
CA TYR A 186 13.04 -4.43 -24.90
C TYR A 186 12.84 -3.62 -26.18
N CYS A 187 12.43 -2.36 -26.07
CA CYS A 187 12.09 -1.54 -27.25
C CYS A 187 12.91 -0.24 -27.38
N ASN A 188 13.82 0.01 -26.42
CA ASN A 188 14.59 1.26 -26.31
C ASN A 188 13.73 2.52 -26.13
N GLY A 189 12.45 2.38 -25.79
CA GLY A 189 11.52 3.50 -25.53
C GLY A 189 11.88 4.25 -24.26
N GLN A 190 11.49 5.52 -24.20
CA GLN A 190 11.84 6.45 -23.09
C GLN A 190 10.71 6.66 -22.07
N ARG A 191 9.62 5.91 -22.18
CA ARG A 191 8.46 6.07 -21.32
C ARG A 191 8.33 4.94 -20.30
N LEU A 192 9.40 4.74 -19.51
CA LEU A 192 9.33 3.86 -18.35
C LEU A 192 8.53 4.52 -17.23
N LYS A 193 7.62 3.78 -16.61
CA LYS A 193 6.78 4.17 -15.47
C LYS A 193 6.89 3.08 -14.41
N PRO A 194 6.96 3.38 -13.07
CA PRO A 194 6.77 2.34 -12.09
C PRO A 194 5.38 1.72 -12.28
N ASP A 195 5.25 0.44 -12.10
CA ASP A 195 3.97 -0.25 -12.31
C ASP A 195 3.03 -0.06 -11.11
N VAL A 196 2.78 1.21 -10.79
CA VAL A 196 1.86 1.64 -9.73
C VAL A 196 0.83 2.63 -10.30
N VAL A 197 -0.31 2.69 -9.66
CA VAL A 197 -1.37 3.66 -9.98
C VAL A 197 -1.00 5.00 -9.36
N PHE A 198 -0.76 6.00 -10.21
CA PHE A 198 -0.48 7.37 -9.77
C PHE A 198 -1.75 8.08 -9.30
N PHE A 199 -1.58 9.17 -8.56
CA PHE A 199 -2.70 10.05 -8.25
C PHE A 199 -3.29 10.64 -9.56
N GLY A 200 -4.62 10.53 -9.70
CA GLY A 200 -5.33 10.91 -10.94
C GLY A 200 -5.29 9.85 -12.04
N GLU A 201 -4.67 8.70 -11.82
CA GLU A 201 -4.74 7.53 -12.69
C GLU A 201 -5.86 6.59 -12.23
N ASN A 202 -6.47 5.89 -13.17
CA ASN A 202 -7.45 4.86 -12.84
C ASN A 202 -6.76 3.52 -12.53
N VAL A 203 -7.29 2.81 -11.54
CA VAL A 203 -6.94 1.40 -11.33
C VAL A 203 -7.27 0.61 -12.59
N ALA A 204 -6.38 -0.29 -13.00
CA ALA A 204 -6.62 -1.16 -14.16
C ALA A 204 -7.95 -1.90 -14.03
N GLN A 205 -8.71 -1.96 -15.11
CA GLN A 205 -10.07 -2.53 -15.10
C GLN A 205 -10.09 -3.97 -14.56
N ALA A 206 -9.12 -4.79 -14.95
CA ALA A 206 -9.01 -6.17 -14.48
C ALA A 206 -8.79 -6.25 -12.96
N THR A 207 -7.88 -5.42 -12.41
CA THR A 207 -7.62 -5.34 -10.96
C THR A 207 -8.85 -4.85 -10.21
N ALA A 208 -9.52 -3.82 -10.74
CA ALA A 208 -10.74 -3.28 -10.15
C ALA A 208 -11.89 -4.32 -10.14
N ALA A 209 -12.04 -5.09 -11.22
CA ALA A 209 -13.01 -6.17 -11.31
C ALA A 209 -12.69 -7.31 -10.33
N LYS A 210 -11.41 -7.73 -10.23
CA LYS A 210 -10.96 -8.75 -9.25
C LYS A 210 -11.25 -8.32 -7.82
N ALA A 211 -10.95 -7.07 -7.46
CA ALA A 211 -11.24 -6.52 -6.14
C ALA A 211 -12.74 -6.47 -5.83
N MET A 212 -13.56 -6.06 -6.79
CA MET A 212 -15.02 -6.02 -6.63
C MET A 212 -15.63 -7.42 -6.51
N ALA A 213 -15.15 -8.38 -7.29
CA ALA A 213 -15.56 -9.79 -7.17
C ALA A 213 -15.24 -10.32 -5.76
N ALA A 214 -14.04 -10.04 -5.21
CA ALA A 214 -13.69 -10.43 -3.85
C ALA A 214 -14.66 -9.83 -2.81
N VAL A 215 -15.07 -8.55 -2.95
CA VAL A 215 -16.08 -7.91 -2.10
C VAL A 215 -17.42 -8.64 -2.19
N THR A 216 -17.86 -9.00 -3.39
CA THR A 216 -19.15 -9.69 -3.60
C THR A 216 -19.19 -11.05 -2.91
N HIS A 217 -18.08 -11.77 -2.88
CA HIS A 217 -18.03 -13.11 -2.28
C HIS A 217 -17.72 -13.12 -0.77
N ALA A 218 -17.13 -12.05 -0.23
CA ALA A 218 -16.78 -11.99 1.17
C ALA A 218 -18.02 -11.82 2.09
N GLU A 219 -17.88 -12.19 3.35
CA GLU A 219 -18.94 -12.08 4.37
C GLU A 219 -18.84 -10.79 5.21
N GLY A 220 -17.77 -10.02 5.02
CA GLY A 220 -17.49 -8.72 5.64
C GLY A 220 -16.16 -8.16 5.17
N LEU A 221 -15.86 -6.92 5.54
CA LEU A 221 -14.61 -6.24 5.22
C LEU A 221 -13.89 -5.80 6.49
N LEU A 222 -12.65 -6.21 6.65
CA LEU A 222 -11.73 -5.73 7.68
C LEU A 222 -10.73 -4.75 7.07
N VAL A 223 -10.88 -3.48 7.40
CA VAL A 223 -9.96 -2.41 6.99
C VAL A 223 -8.83 -2.30 8.01
N VAL A 224 -7.58 -2.37 7.57
CA VAL A 224 -6.41 -2.33 8.45
C VAL A 224 -5.43 -1.25 8.01
N GLY A 225 -5.14 -0.30 8.91
CA GLY A 225 -4.15 0.75 8.68
C GLY A 225 -4.45 1.61 7.44
N SER A 226 -5.72 1.94 7.20
CA SER A 226 -6.12 2.75 6.05
C SER A 226 -7.06 3.87 6.43
N SER A 227 -6.72 5.09 6.02
CA SER A 227 -7.62 6.25 6.12
C SER A 227 -8.75 6.24 5.08
N LEU A 228 -8.77 5.31 4.12
CA LEU A 228 -9.76 5.20 3.03
C LEU A 228 -9.91 6.47 2.16
N MET A 229 -8.94 7.37 2.18
CA MET A 229 -9.04 8.62 1.40
C MET A 229 -8.98 8.40 -0.11
N ALA A 230 -8.30 7.34 -0.58
CA ALA A 230 -8.31 6.95 -1.97
C ALA A 230 -9.69 6.36 -2.35
N TYR A 231 -10.32 6.93 -3.37
CA TYR A 231 -11.67 6.49 -3.77
C TYR A 231 -11.69 5.04 -4.24
N SER A 232 -10.61 4.56 -4.85
CA SER A 232 -10.45 3.16 -5.28
C SER A 232 -10.64 2.14 -4.15
N ALA A 233 -10.19 2.46 -2.94
CA ALA A 233 -10.40 1.65 -1.75
C ALA A 233 -11.75 1.95 -1.07
N PHE A 234 -12.10 3.22 -0.95
CA PHE A 234 -13.36 3.65 -0.32
C PHE A 234 -14.60 3.05 -1.00
N ARG A 235 -14.61 2.95 -2.35
CA ARG A 235 -15.72 2.33 -3.06
C ARG A 235 -15.93 0.86 -2.73
N LEU A 236 -14.88 0.13 -2.32
CA LEU A 236 -14.99 -1.27 -1.88
C LEU A 236 -15.75 -1.36 -0.54
N CYS A 237 -15.49 -0.42 0.39
CA CYS A 237 -16.26 -0.30 1.63
C CYS A 237 -17.73 0.02 1.34
N LYS A 238 -18.00 0.95 0.42
CA LYS A 238 -19.38 1.28 0.01
C LYS A 238 -20.10 0.05 -0.55
N ALA A 239 -19.46 -0.64 -1.49
CA ALA A 239 -20.04 -1.85 -2.06
C ALA A 239 -20.33 -2.93 -1.01
N MET A 240 -19.45 -3.10 -0.01
CA MET A 240 -19.67 -4.02 1.10
C MET A 240 -20.94 -3.68 1.88
N VAL A 241 -21.12 -2.40 2.23
CA VAL A 241 -22.32 -1.91 2.95
C VAL A 241 -23.56 -2.02 2.07
N GLU A 242 -23.48 -1.70 0.78
CA GLU A 242 -24.59 -1.86 -0.18
C GLU A 242 -25.06 -3.33 -0.30
N HIS A 243 -24.17 -4.29 -0.06
CA HIS A 243 -24.52 -5.72 0.04
C HIS A 243 -25.04 -6.14 1.43
N GLY A 244 -25.26 -5.20 2.34
CA GLY A 244 -25.73 -5.49 3.71
C GLY A 244 -24.69 -6.19 4.59
N LYS A 245 -23.40 -6.10 4.27
CA LYS A 245 -22.33 -6.80 4.97
C LYS A 245 -21.55 -5.86 5.89
N PRO A 246 -21.01 -6.35 7.02
CA PRO A 246 -20.30 -5.53 7.99
C PRO A 246 -18.95 -5.03 7.44
N VAL A 247 -18.61 -3.80 7.83
CA VAL A 247 -17.28 -3.21 7.66
C VAL A 247 -16.72 -2.85 9.03
N ILE A 248 -15.55 -3.39 9.35
CA ILE A 248 -14.82 -3.15 10.60
C ILE A 248 -13.48 -2.51 10.25
N ALA A 249 -13.00 -1.57 11.05
CA ALA A 249 -11.68 -0.97 10.85
C ALA A 249 -10.79 -1.08 12.09
N ILE A 250 -9.52 -1.41 11.87
CA ILE A 250 -8.41 -1.23 12.82
C ILE A 250 -7.55 -0.10 12.25
N ASN A 251 -7.68 1.09 12.78
CA ASN A 251 -6.97 2.26 12.28
C ASN A 251 -6.78 3.32 13.36
N LEU A 252 -5.58 3.88 13.43
CA LEU A 252 -5.31 5.05 14.27
C LEU A 252 -5.72 6.31 13.51
N GLY A 253 -6.67 7.07 14.07
CA GLY A 253 -7.14 8.32 13.50
C GLY A 253 -8.30 8.18 12.52
N LYS A 254 -8.68 9.31 11.92
CA LYS A 254 -9.89 9.46 11.09
C LYS A 254 -9.78 8.71 9.76
N THR A 255 -10.91 8.15 9.32
CA THR A 255 -11.07 7.59 7.98
C THR A 255 -12.19 8.29 7.21
N ARG A 256 -12.10 8.27 5.89
CA ARG A 256 -13.21 8.73 5.03
C ARG A 256 -14.47 7.89 5.19
N GLY A 257 -14.31 6.67 5.66
CA GLY A 257 -15.39 5.70 5.79
C GLY A 257 -15.98 5.59 7.19
N ASP A 258 -15.67 6.46 8.15
CA ASP A 258 -16.08 6.32 9.55
C ASP A 258 -17.60 6.11 9.69
N GLU A 259 -18.42 6.77 8.87
CA GLU A 259 -19.90 6.62 8.86
C GLU A 259 -20.38 5.26 8.28
N LEU A 260 -19.52 4.54 7.57
CA LEU A 260 -19.81 3.23 6.98
C LEU A 260 -19.39 2.06 7.88
N LEU A 261 -18.61 2.35 8.92
CA LEU A 261 -18.05 1.33 9.80
C LEU A 261 -19.07 0.88 10.84
N GLN A 262 -19.30 -0.42 10.92
CA GLN A 262 -20.05 -1.01 12.03
C GLN A 262 -19.26 -0.90 13.34
N VAL A 263 -17.94 -1.09 13.26
CA VAL A 263 -17.02 -0.97 14.40
C VAL A 263 -15.72 -0.33 13.91
N LYS A 264 -15.22 0.63 14.67
CA LYS A 264 -13.88 1.18 14.51
C LYS A 264 -13.07 0.92 15.77
N ILE A 265 -11.91 0.32 15.59
CA ILE A 265 -10.96 0.02 16.65
C ILE A 265 -9.75 0.91 16.48
N GLU A 266 -9.57 1.88 17.38
CA GLU A 266 -8.45 2.79 17.39
C GLU A 266 -7.24 2.16 18.10
N ALA A 267 -6.62 1.19 17.43
CA ALA A 267 -5.49 0.45 17.95
C ALA A 267 -4.39 0.26 16.90
N SER A 268 -3.18 -0.02 17.38
CA SER A 268 -2.09 -0.46 16.52
C SER A 268 -2.40 -1.84 15.94
N CYS A 269 -2.46 -1.93 14.60
CA CYS A 269 -2.65 -3.21 13.91
C CYS A 269 -1.52 -4.20 14.21
N GLU A 270 -0.28 -3.72 14.40
CA GLU A 270 0.88 -4.55 14.74
C GLU A 270 0.76 -5.20 16.13
N ARG A 271 0.05 -4.56 17.05
CA ARG A 271 -0.21 -5.13 18.39
C ARG A 271 -1.43 -6.03 18.40
N LEU A 272 -2.50 -5.62 17.73
CA LEU A 272 -3.80 -6.28 17.84
C LEU A 272 -3.90 -7.55 16.97
N LEU A 273 -3.38 -7.53 15.74
CA LEU A 273 -3.52 -8.68 14.83
C LEU A 273 -2.83 -9.96 15.32
N PRO A 274 -1.62 -9.93 15.93
CA PRO A 274 -1.03 -11.13 16.50
C PRO A 274 -1.89 -11.75 17.61
N LEU A 275 -2.48 -10.94 18.48
CA LEU A 275 -3.38 -11.42 19.54
C LEU A 275 -4.66 -12.05 18.96
N LEU A 276 -5.18 -11.48 17.86
CA LEU A 276 -6.32 -12.06 17.15
C LEU A 276 -5.98 -13.45 16.57
N VAL A 277 -4.77 -13.61 16.01
CA VAL A 277 -4.29 -14.92 15.51
C VAL A 277 -4.26 -15.98 16.61
N GLU A 278 -3.77 -15.61 17.80
CA GLU A 278 -3.73 -16.48 18.97
C GLU A 278 -5.15 -16.86 19.43
N ARG A 279 -6.06 -15.89 19.48
CA ARG A 279 -7.43 -16.08 19.93
C ARG A 279 -8.28 -16.92 18.95
N LEU A 280 -8.10 -16.75 17.64
CA LEU A 280 -8.80 -17.54 16.61
C LEU A 280 -8.17 -18.92 16.38
N GLY A 281 -7.04 -19.21 16.96
CA GLY A 281 -6.34 -20.49 16.88
C GLY A 281 -6.66 -21.45 18.04
N GLN A 282 -7.36 -20.95 19.06
CA GLN A 282 -7.91 -21.74 20.17
C GLN A 282 -9.28 -22.30 19.80
#